data_ce2e21c43583ad3c5f5a717ffc2633b4
#
_entry.id   ce2e21c43583ad3c5f5a717ffc2633b4
#
_cell.length_a   1.000
_cell.length_b   1.000
_cell.length_c   1.000
_cell.angle_alpha   90.00
_cell.angle_beta   90.00
_cell.angle_gamma   90.00
#
_symmetry.space_group_name_H-M   'P 1'
#
loop_
_entity.id
_entity.type
_entity.pdbx_description
1 polymer ?
#
loop_
_entity_poly.entity_id
_entity_poly.type
_entity_poly.pdbx_seq_one_letter_code
_entity_poly.pdbx_strand_id
1 'polypeptide(L)'
;MAELQRRLTIAELPRWCASIEQVLSDEKTSGEIYCVWGTFHANREELRQGVRFSLPHCPNAMQWTVTTGHAPDPQRTAIHATINRAEHDADFIDSIRQFVDDWKAGLEAHW
;
A
#
# COMPACT_ATOMS: atom_id res chain seq x y z
N MET A 1 -0.89 -1.72 -15.20
CA MET A 1 -0.65 -3.09 -15.62
C MET A 1 -1.72 -4.02 -15.08
N ALA A 2 -2.27 -4.83 -15.95
CA ALA A 2 -3.39 -5.70 -15.60
C ALA A 2 -3.06 -6.72 -14.50
N GLU A 3 -1.82 -7.21 -14.45
CA GLU A 3 -1.39 -8.14 -13.39
C GLU A 3 -1.43 -7.50 -12.01
N LEU A 4 -0.90 -6.29 -11.87
CA LEU A 4 -0.94 -5.59 -10.59
C LEU A 4 -2.38 -5.30 -10.18
N GLN A 5 -3.19 -4.81 -11.12
CA GLN A 5 -4.59 -4.49 -10.84
C GLN A 5 -5.40 -5.73 -10.44
N ARG A 6 -5.12 -6.87 -11.05
CA ARG A 6 -5.82 -8.12 -10.76
C ARG A 6 -5.42 -8.72 -9.41
N ARG A 7 -4.14 -8.63 -9.05
CA ARG A 7 -3.58 -9.33 -7.90
C ARG A 7 -3.55 -8.50 -6.62
N LEU A 8 -3.41 -7.17 -6.73
CA LEU A 8 -3.32 -6.29 -5.58
C LEU A 8 -4.70 -5.79 -5.18
N THR A 9 -5.47 -6.65 -4.53
CA THR A 9 -6.80 -6.34 -4.03
C THR A 9 -6.75 -6.10 -2.52
N ILE A 10 -7.80 -5.46 -1.99
CA ILE A 10 -7.88 -5.23 -0.53
C ILE A 10 -7.84 -6.56 0.22
N ALA A 11 -8.56 -7.58 -0.27
CA ALA A 11 -8.61 -8.89 0.38
C ALA A 11 -7.23 -9.54 0.51
N GLU A 12 -6.32 -9.26 -0.40
CA GLU A 12 -4.99 -9.87 -0.45
C GLU A 12 -3.90 -9.03 0.23
N LEU A 13 -4.24 -7.85 0.78
CA LEU A 13 -3.24 -6.96 1.37
C LEU A 13 -2.34 -7.63 2.41
N PRO A 14 -2.85 -8.47 3.34
CA PRO A 14 -1.97 -9.12 4.31
C PRO A 14 -0.93 -10.06 3.67
N ARG A 15 -1.23 -10.59 2.50
CA ARG A 15 -0.30 -11.44 1.74
C ARG A 15 0.89 -10.64 1.22
N TRP A 16 0.63 -9.40 0.78
CA TRP A 16 1.65 -8.56 0.15
C TRP A 16 2.44 -7.73 1.14
N CYS A 17 1.89 -7.49 2.33
CA CYS A 17 2.53 -6.60 3.30
C CYS A 17 2.31 -7.08 4.73
N ALA A 18 3.38 -7.49 5.40
CA ALA A 18 3.30 -7.98 6.77
C ALA A 18 2.85 -6.90 7.77
N SER A 19 3.04 -5.62 7.44
CA SER A 19 2.54 -4.53 8.28
C SER A 19 1.02 -4.40 8.28
N ILE A 20 0.34 -5.03 7.31
CA ILE A 20 -1.12 -5.12 7.27
C ILE A 20 -1.49 -6.52 7.75
N GLU A 21 -1.99 -6.61 8.98
CA GLU A 21 -2.23 -7.90 9.63
C GLU A 21 -3.50 -8.60 9.19
N GLN A 22 -4.57 -7.80 8.95
CA GLN A 22 -5.88 -8.37 8.72
C GLN A 22 -6.77 -7.43 7.91
N VAL A 23 -7.60 -8.01 7.07
CA VAL A 23 -8.69 -7.29 6.39
C VAL A 23 -9.97 -7.56 7.16
N LEU A 24 -10.60 -6.51 7.68
CA LEU A 24 -11.81 -6.60 8.48
C LEU A 24 -13.07 -6.58 7.62
N SER A 25 -13.01 -5.87 6.49
CA SER A 25 -14.09 -5.88 5.50
C SER A 25 -13.51 -5.61 4.12
N ASP A 26 -14.18 -6.08 3.08
CA ASP A 26 -13.75 -5.91 1.70
C ASP A 26 -14.96 -5.65 0.81
N GLU A 27 -15.02 -4.45 0.24
CA GLU A 27 -16.06 -4.04 -0.71
C GLU A 27 -15.45 -3.74 -2.09
N LYS A 28 -14.32 -4.37 -2.40
CA LYS A 28 -13.55 -4.28 -3.65
C LYS A 28 -12.79 -2.97 -3.82
N THR A 29 -13.48 -1.83 -3.84
CA THR A 29 -12.84 -0.51 -4.00
C THR A 29 -12.58 0.16 -2.65
N SER A 30 -13.10 -0.41 -1.57
CA SER A 30 -12.87 0.07 -0.21
C SER A 30 -12.99 -1.09 0.77
N GLY A 31 -12.54 -0.86 2.00
CA GLY A 31 -12.64 -1.85 3.05
C GLY A 31 -12.00 -1.33 4.32
N GLU A 32 -12.02 -2.15 5.36
CA GLU A 32 -11.31 -1.81 6.60
C GLU A 32 -10.19 -2.79 6.83
N ILE A 33 -9.06 -2.26 7.27
CA ILE A 33 -7.85 -3.04 7.53
C ILE A 33 -7.35 -2.77 8.94
N TYR A 34 -6.69 -3.77 9.52
CA TYR A 34 -5.92 -3.63 10.74
C TYR A 34 -4.44 -3.73 10.39
N CYS A 35 -3.71 -2.65 10.63
CA CYS A 35 -2.29 -2.56 10.28
C CYS A 35 -1.47 -2.07 11.45
N VAL A 36 -0.17 -1.86 11.20
CA VAL A 36 0.78 -1.42 12.25
C VAL A 36 0.36 -0.12 12.94
N TRP A 37 -0.43 0.74 12.26
CA TRP A 37 -0.91 2.01 12.82
C TRP A 37 -2.31 1.92 13.44
N GLY A 38 -2.96 0.75 13.39
CA GLY A 38 -4.31 0.55 13.92
C GLY A 38 -5.32 0.19 12.83
N THR A 39 -6.59 0.39 13.13
CA THR A 39 -7.69 0.09 12.21
C THR A 39 -8.00 1.31 11.37
N PHE A 40 -8.02 1.17 10.05
CA PHE A 40 -8.31 2.25 9.12
C PHE A 40 -9.22 1.78 8.00
N HIS A 41 -10.04 2.73 7.53
CA HIS A 41 -10.74 2.58 6.26
C HIS A 41 -9.70 2.75 5.14
N ALA A 42 -9.71 1.85 4.17
CA ALA A 42 -8.80 1.89 3.03
C ALA A 42 -9.59 1.99 1.74
N ASN A 43 -9.16 2.87 0.85
CA ASN A 43 -9.69 2.96 -0.50
C ASN A 43 -8.67 2.40 -1.49
N ARG A 44 -9.17 1.76 -2.54
CA ARG A 44 -8.36 1.20 -3.61
C ARG A 44 -8.76 1.86 -4.93
N GLU A 45 -7.77 2.30 -5.69
CA GLU A 45 -7.96 2.91 -6.99
C GLU A 45 -7.03 2.26 -8.01
N GLU A 46 -7.57 1.87 -9.16
CA GLU A 46 -6.74 1.36 -10.24
C GLU A 46 -6.15 2.52 -11.02
N LEU A 47 -4.84 2.47 -11.21
CA LEU A 47 -4.09 3.44 -11.99
C LEU A 47 -3.68 2.79 -13.31
N ARG A 48 -3.29 3.62 -14.27
CA ARG A 48 -2.84 3.12 -15.57
C ARG A 48 -1.72 2.08 -15.46
N GLN A 49 -0.81 2.26 -14.49
CA GLN A 49 0.36 1.42 -14.33
C GLN A 49 0.41 0.68 -13.00
N GLY A 50 -0.72 0.56 -12.32
CA GLY A 50 -0.77 -0.14 -11.05
C GLY A 50 -1.99 0.18 -10.21
N VAL A 51 -1.76 0.28 -8.90
CA VAL A 51 -2.83 0.46 -7.91
C VAL A 51 -2.40 1.48 -6.87
N ARG A 52 -3.35 2.32 -6.45
CA ARG A 52 -3.17 3.23 -5.30
C ARG A 52 -4.09 2.78 -4.18
N PHE A 53 -3.53 2.75 -2.98
CA PHE A 53 -4.31 2.60 -1.76
C PHE A 53 -4.20 3.87 -0.94
N SER A 54 -5.29 4.28 -0.30
CA SER A 54 -5.30 5.46 0.55
C SER A 54 -6.06 5.20 1.83
N LEU A 55 -5.67 5.91 2.89
CA LEU A 55 -6.30 5.87 4.20
C LEU A 55 -6.91 7.26 4.46
N PRO A 56 -8.13 7.52 3.96
CA PRO A 56 -8.69 8.88 3.95
C PRO A 56 -8.93 9.46 5.34
N HIS A 57 -9.07 8.60 6.37
CA HIS A 57 -9.28 9.05 7.74
C HIS A 57 -8.01 9.05 8.58
N CYS A 58 -6.86 8.76 7.97
CA CYS A 58 -5.58 8.87 8.65
C CYS A 58 -5.22 10.35 8.84
N PRO A 59 -4.80 10.78 10.05
CA PRO A 59 -4.42 12.17 10.28
C PRO A 59 -3.32 12.69 9.37
N ASN A 60 -2.49 11.81 8.83
CA ASN A 60 -1.40 12.16 7.92
C ASN A 60 -1.77 11.97 6.45
N ALA A 61 -3.02 11.65 6.15
CA ALA A 61 -3.48 11.36 4.79
C ALA A 61 -2.56 10.38 4.06
N MET A 62 -2.21 9.29 4.73
CA MET A 62 -1.31 8.27 4.18
C MET A 62 -1.89 7.64 2.93
N GLN A 63 -1.08 7.53 1.91
CA GLN A 63 -1.42 6.76 0.70
C GLN A 63 -0.16 6.13 0.12
N TRP A 64 -0.34 5.06 -0.64
CA TRP A 64 0.79 4.42 -1.32
C TRP A 64 0.35 3.86 -2.66
N THR A 65 1.31 3.78 -3.57
CA THR A 65 1.10 3.22 -4.90
C THR A 65 2.06 2.06 -5.13
N VAL A 66 1.58 1.07 -5.89
CA VAL A 66 2.41 -0.01 -6.40
C VAL A 66 2.24 0.03 -7.91
N THR A 67 3.31 0.38 -8.63
CA THR A 67 3.27 0.63 -10.06
C THR A 67 4.44 -0.03 -10.78
N THR A 68 4.28 -0.19 -12.09
CA THR A 68 5.35 -0.68 -12.97
C THR A 68 5.29 0.11 -14.28
N GLY A 69 6.26 -0.08 -15.16
CA GLY A 69 6.27 0.61 -16.45
C GLY A 69 6.92 1.99 -16.45
N HIS A 70 7.65 2.34 -15.38
CA HIS A 70 8.33 3.63 -15.26
C HIS A 70 9.80 3.55 -15.66
N ALA A 71 10.31 4.62 -16.27
CA ALA A 71 11.73 4.75 -16.51
C ALA A 71 12.50 4.79 -15.17
N PRO A 72 13.76 4.34 -15.08
CA PRO A 72 14.56 3.81 -16.19
C PRO A 72 14.31 2.33 -16.52
N ASP A 73 13.58 1.61 -15.69
CA ASP A 73 13.34 0.18 -15.91
C ASP A 73 11.83 -0.12 -15.88
N PRO A 74 11.18 -0.22 -17.06
CA PRO A 74 9.74 -0.47 -17.12
C PRO A 74 9.29 -1.84 -16.57
N GLN A 75 10.23 -2.76 -16.39
CA GLN A 75 9.92 -4.09 -15.83
C GLN A 75 9.89 -4.07 -14.30
N ARG A 76 10.39 -3.01 -13.71
CA ARG A 76 10.55 -2.92 -12.27
C ARG A 76 9.29 -2.39 -11.60
N THR A 77 8.92 -3.00 -10.46
CA THR A 77 7.81 -2.52 -9.63
C THR A 77 8.32 -1.47 -8.64
N ALA A 78 7.61 -0.36 -8.58
CA ALA A 78 7.91 0.73 -7.66
C ALA A 78 6.83 0.84 -6.59
N ILE A 79 7.25 1.01 -5.33
CA ILE A 79 6.35 1.25 -4.21
C ILE A 79 6.65 2.66 -3.70
N HIS A 80 5.62 3.50 -3.66
CA HIS A 80 5.75 4.89 -3.26
C HIS A 80 4.71 5.24 -2.21
N ALA A 81 5.18 5.66 -1.03
CA ALA A 81 4.31 6.06 0.07
C ALA A 81 4.42 7.57 0.30
N THR A 82 3.29 8.23 0.55
CA THR A 82 3.25 9.67 0.80
C THR A 82 2.36 10.00 1.98
N ILE A 83 2.70 11.09 2.65
CA ILE A 83 1.89 11.71 3.70
C ILE A 83 1.83 13.22 3.44
N ASN A 84 0.83 13.89 4.01
CA ASN A 84 0.61 15.31 3.74
C ASN A 84 1.21 16.27 4.79
N ARG A 85 2.12 15.78 5.63
CA ARG A 85 2.77 16.59 6.66
C ARG A 85 4.23 16.87 6.31
N ALA A 86 4.66 18.10 6.57
CA ALA A 86 6.06 18.50 6.39
C ALA A 86 6.93 18.05 7.58
N GLU A 87 6.36 18.00 8.79
CA GLU A 87 7.05 17.58 10.00
C GLU A 87 6.45 16.29 10.53
N HIS A 88 7.29 15.36 10.94
CA HIS A 88 6.86 14.05 11.42
C HIS A 88 7.78 13.53 12.51
N ASP A 89 7.20 12.66 13.34
CA ASP A 89 7.91 11.88 14.32
C ASP A 89 8.86 10.89 13.62
N ALA A 90 10.09 10.78 14.13
CA ALA A 90 11.08 9.86 13.56
C ALA A 90 10.60 8.39 13.60
N ASP A 91 9.91 8.00 14.68
CA ASP A 91 9.38 6.64 14.80
C ASP A 91 8.31 6.36 13.76
N PHE A 92 7.50 7.36 13.43
CA PHE A 92 6.49 7.23 12.39
C PHE A 92 7.15 7.06 11.01
N ILE A 93 8.18 7.84 10.72
CA ILE A 93 8.94 7.69 9.46
C ILE A 93 9.57 6.31 9.37
N ASP A 94 10.13 5.80 10.46
CA ASP A 94 10.69 4.45 10.48
C ASP A 94 9.62 3.40 10.22
N SER A 95 8.40 3.59 10.74
CA SER A 95 7.29 2.67 10.48
C SER A 95 6.86 2.69 9.01
N ILE A 96 6.92 3.85 8.35
CA ILE A 96 6.63 3.95 6.92
C ILE A 96 7.69 3.19 6.11
N ARG A 97 8.96 3.33 6.48
CA ARG A 97 10.05 2.59 5.80
C ARG A 97 9.85 1.08 5.96
N GLN A 98 9.50 0.63 7.15
CA GLN A 98 9.21 -0.78 7.41
C GLN A 98 8.00 -1.24 6.58
N PHE A 99 6.98 -0.41 6.48
CA PHE A 99 5.79 -0.70 5.68
C PHE A 99 6.17 -0.90 4.19
N VAL A 100 6.99 -0.03 3.63
CA VAL A 100 7.45 -0.16 2.26
C VAL A 100 8.32 -1.40 2.07
N ASP A 101 9.20 -1.67 3.04
CA ASP A 101 10.06 -2.86 3.01
C ASP A 101 9.22 -4.15 3.08
N ASP A 102 8.16 -4.16 3.88
CA ASP A 102 7.24 -5.30 3.97
C ASP A 102 6.52 -5.55 2.65
N TRP A 103 6.09 -4.47 1.97
CA TRP A 103 5.50 -4.57 0.64
C TRP A 103 6.48 -5.19 -0.36
N LYS A 104 7.71 -4.71 -0.34
CA LYS A 104 8.76 -5.21 -1.22
C LYS A 104 9.01 -6.70 -0.95
N ALA A 105 9.17 -7.06 0.31
CA ALA A 105 9.41 -8.46 0.70
C ALA A 105 8.24 -9.36 0.30
N GLY A 106 6.99 -8.90 0.52
CA GLY A 106 5.80 -9.67 0.16
C GLY A 106 5.67 -9.88 -1.34
N LEU A 107 5.94 -8.85 -2.13
CA LEU A 107 5.91 -8.97 -3.59
C LEU A 107 6.99 -9.92 -4.09
N GLU A 108 8.19 -9.86 -3.51
CA GLU A 108 9.28 -10.77 -3.89
C GLU A 108 8.99 -12.23 -3.51
N ALA A 109 8.33 -12.44 -2.37
CA ALA A 109 8.06 -13.79 -1.86
C ALA A 109 6.84 -14.46 -2.49
N HIS A 110 5.80 -13.68 -2.84
CA HIS A 110 4.50 -14.23 -3.22
C HIS A 110 4.06 -13.90 -4.66
N TRP A 111 4.81 -13.06 -5.35
CA TRP A 111 4.52 -12.73 -6.74
C TRP A 111 4.92 -13.89 -7.68
#